data_aef16d3942e88d43592593ba3275c36e
#
_entry.id   aef16d3942e88d43592593ba3275c36e
#
_cell.length_a   1.000
_cell.length_b   1.000
_cell.length_c   1.000
_cell.angle_alpha   90.00
_cell.angle_beta   90.00
_cell.angle_gamma   90.00
#
_symmetry.space_group_name_H-M   'P 1'
#
loop_
_entity.id
_entity.type
_entity.pdbx_description
1 polymer ?
#
loop_
_entity_poly.entity_id
_entity_poly.type
_entity_poly.pdbx_seq_one_letter_code
_entity_poly.pdbx_strand_id
1 'polypeptide(L)'
;AMFSWYPSYISFSIHLYHMLDSTCCSGSSLRLEDLMHHVIFVGIFGAVNFAFEWGPIVNVLLFFITGVPGGITYVSLVCRKEGYISSLTQKNCNKWIDLVVRAPGLVLVAGVMIWNATNDSKHDKRIHVPVSIAVGCAVLAASNGIYYAHQVVRNYARAREDATDISK
;
A
#
# COMPACT_ATOMS: atom_id res chain seq x y z
N ALA A 1 -16.28 -17.43 4.65
CA ALA A 1 -15.70 -17.10 3.34
C ALA A 1 -14.48 -17.99 3.14
N MET A 2 -14.36 -18.61 1.97
CA MET A 2 -13.17 -19.42 1.65
C MET A 2 -11.97 -18.49 1.44
N PHE A 3 -10.86 -18.81 2.12
CA PHE A 3 -9.58 -18.16 1.85
C PHE A 3 -9.12 -18.51 0.43
N SER A 4 -8.60 -17.53 -0.29
CA SER A 4 -8.08 -17.71 -1.65
C SER A 4 -6.71 -17.04 -1.77
N TRP A 5 -5.74 -17.75 -2.31
CA TRP A 5 -4.41 -17.24 -2.62
C TRP A 5 -4.36 -16.36 -3.89
N TYR A 6 -5.39 -16.42 -4.74
CA TYR A 6 -5.40 -15.69 -6.02
C TYR A 6 -5.13 -14.18 -5.90
N PRO A 7 -5.78 -13.45 -4.97
CA PRO A 7 -5.48 -12.02 -4.82
C PRO A 7 -4.03 -11.76 -4.43
N SER A 8 -3.44 -12.62 -3.59
CA SER A 8 -2.04 -12.53 -3.18
C SER A 8 -1.08 -12.76 -4.34
N TYR A 9 -1.33 -13.76 -5.19
CA TYR A 9 -0.53 -14.01 -6.38
C TYR A 9 -0.60 -12.86 -7.39
N ILE A 10 -1.80 -12.33 -7.66
CA ILE A 10 -1.99 -11.20 -8.56
C ILE A 10 -1.25 -9.97 -8.03
N SER A 11 -1.44 -9.63 -6.76
CA SER A 11 -0.77 -8.49 -6.15
C SER A 11 0.76 -8.63 -6.18
N PHE A 12 1.28 -9.79 -5.82
CA PHE A 12 2.72 -10.07 -5.86
C PHE A 12 3.28 -9.95 -7.28
N SER A 13 2.58 -10.51 -8.28
CA SER A 13 3.00 -10.45 -9.68
C SER A 13 3.04 -9.01 -10.21
N ILE A 14 2.07 -8.18 -9.85
CA ILE A 14 2.04 -6.76 -10.22
C ILE A 14 3.25 -6.02 -9.62
N HIS A 15 3.56 -6.27 -8.35
CA HIS A 15 4.69 -5.62 -7.69
C HIS A 15 6.03 -6.10 -8.25
N LEU A 16 6.16 -7.41 -8.52
CA LEU A 16 7.35 -7.97 -9.15
C LEU A 16 7.57 -7.38 -10.55
N TYR A 17 6.52 -7.28 -11.36
CA TYR A 17 6.57 -6.64 -12.67
C TYR A 17 7.01 -5.18 -12.54
N HIS A 18 6.41 -4.41 -11.63
CA HIS A 18 6.77 -3.02 -11.40
C HIS A 18 8.22 -2.85 -10.97
N MET A 19 8.71 -3.72 -10.10
CA MET A 19 10.10 -3.72 -9.67
C MET A 19 11.06 -4.02 -10.85
N LEU A 20 10.73 -5.01 -11.69
CA LEU A 20 11.53 -5.35 -12.86
C LEU A 20 11.52 -4.23 -13.90
N ASP A 21 10.37 -3.63 -14.18
CA ASP A 21 10.25 -2.50 -15.10
C ASP A 21 11.08 -1.30 -14.63
N SER A 22 11.00 -0.98 -13.34
CA SER A 22 11.74 0.13 -12.73
C SER A 22 13.26 -0.09 -12.72
N THR A 23 13.72 -1.35 -12.57
CA THR A 23 15.16 -1.67 -12.51
C THR A 23 15.80 -1.91 -13.87
N CYS A 24 15.09 -2.60 -14.76
CA CYS A 24 15.67 -3.09 -16.01
C CYS A 24 15.34 -2.19 -17.21
N CYS A 25 14.20 -1.52 -17.23
CA CYS A 25 13.67 -0.87 -18.43
C CYS A 25 13.71 0.65 -18.39
N SER A 26 13.62 1.28 -17.23
CA SER A 26 13.46 2.74 -17.16
C SER A 26 14.76 3.56 -17.13
N GLY A 27 15.93 2.90 -17.06
CA GLY A 27 17.25 3.57 -17.03
C GLY A 27 17.45 4.57 -15.87
N SER A 28 16.46 4.74 -15.02
CA SER A 28 16.51 5.61 -13.85
C SER A 28 17.03 4.82 -12.64
N SER A 29 18.02 5.36 -11.95
CA SER A 29 18.44 4.77 -10.68
C SER A 29 17.27 4.78 -9.70
N LEU A 30 16.88 3.60 -9.20
CA LEU A 30 15.90 3.47 -8.13
C LEU A 30 16.37 4.30 -6.93
N ARG A 31 15.49 5.16 -6.42
CA ARG A 31 15.76 5.84 -5.17
C ARG A 31 15.82 4.80 -4.05
N LEU A 32 16.70 5.04 -3.07
CA LEU A 32 16.84 4.13 -1.92
C LEU A 32 15.49 3.88 -1.21
N GLU A 33 14.64 4.90 -1.14
CA GLU A 33 13.29 4.81 -0.57
C GLU A 33 12.41 3.80 -1.32
N ASP A 34 12.45 3.82 -2.66
CA ASP A 34 11.69 2.89 -3.51
C ASP A 34 12.23 1.46 -3.36
N LEU A 35 13.56 1.31 -3.32
CA LEU A 35 14.20 0.01 -3.11
C LEU A 35 13.85 -0.58 -1.74
N MET A 36 13.94 0.20 -0.67
CA MET A 36 13.57 -0.23 0.69
C MET A 36 12.09 -0.60 0.77
N HIS A 37 11.21 0.18 0.12
CA HIS A 37 9.80 -0.15 0.03
C HIS A 37 9.59 -1.52 -0.64
N HIS A 38 10.21 -1.77 -1.79
CA HIS A 38 10.08 -3.06 -2.50
C HIS A 38 10.65 -4.23 -1.69
N VAL A 39 11.81 -4.09 -1.07
CA VAL A 39 12.41 -5.15 -0.25
C VAL A 39 11.52 -5.49 0.96
N ILE A 40 11.04 -4.48 1.67
CA ILE A 40 10.23 -4.71 2.89
C ILE A 40 8.83 -5.20 2.53
N PHE A 41 8.11 -4.51 1.64
CA PHE A 41 6.69 -4.80 1.42
C PHE A 41 6.46 -5.89 0.37
N VAL A 42 7.29 -6.00 -0.66
CA VAL A 42 7.16 -7.08 -1.64
C VAL A 42 7.94 -8.30 -1.19
N GLY A 43 9.19 -8.14 -0.76
CA GLY A 43 10.05 -9.23 -0.33
C GLY A 43 9.59 -9.84 1.00
N ILE A 44 9.75 -9.11 2.10
CA ILE A 44 9.51 -9.67 3.45
C ILE A 44 8.02 -9.90 3.68
N PHE A 45 7.19 -8.89 3.45
CA PHE A 45 5.74 -8.99 3.69
C PHE A 45 5.08 -9.99 2.76
N GLY A 46 5.51 -10.03 1.47
CA GLY A 46 5.05 -11.03 0.51
C GLY A 46 5.43 -12.45 0.92
N ALA A 47 6.69 -12.68 1.33
CA ALA A 47 7.14 -13.98 1.81
C ALA A 47 6.35 -14.45 3.05
N VAL A 48 6.12 -13.57 4.03
CA VAL A 48 5.30 -13.87 5.21
C VAL A 48 3.85 -14.16 4.83
N ASN A 49 3.31 -13.46 3.84
CA ASN A 49 1.96 -13.71 3.33
C ASN A 49 1.80 -15.11 2.72
N PHE A 50 2.83 -15.62 2.06
CA PHE A 50 2.80 -16.99 1.50
C PHE A 50 3.18 -18.07 2.52
N ALA A 51 3.93 -17.73 3.56
CA ALA A 51 4.36 -18.69 4.58
C ALA A 51 3.26 -19.05 5.58
N PHE A 52 2.24 -18.19 5.76
CA PHE A 52 1.21 -18.35 6.77
C PHE A 52 -0.20 -18.23 6.18
N GLU A 53 -1.14 -18.96 6.76
CA GLU A 53 -2.57 -18.85 6.42
C GLU A 53 -3.22 -17.72 7.22
N TRP A 54 -3.40 -16.56 6.59
CA TRP A 54 -3.95 -15.36 7.22
C TRP A 54 -5.48 -15.26 7.18
N GLY A 55 -6.13 -16.14 6.43
CA GLY A 55 -7.56 -16.05 6.18
C GLY A 55 -7.95 -14.83 5.33
N PRO A 56 -9.22 -14.38 5.40
CA PRO A 56 -9.72 -13.29 4.55
C PRO A 56 -9.08 -11.92 4.81
N ILE A 57 -8.45 -11.72 5.96
CA ILE A 57 -7.90 -10.42 6.37
C ILE A 57 -6.81 -9.90 5.41
N VAL A 58 -6.03 -10.83 4.83
CA VAL A 58 -5.01 -10.45 3.86
C VAL A 58 -5.61 -9.84 2.59
N ASN A 59 -6.78 -10.29 2.16
CA ASN A 59 -7.45 -9.71 0.99
C ASN A 59 -7.91 -8.28 1.26
N VAL A 60 -8.37 -8.01 2.49
CA VAL A 60 -8.73 -6.66 2.93
C VAL A 60 -7.49 -5.77 3.02
N LEU A 61 -6.38 -6.31 3.54
CA LEU A 61 -5.10 -5.61 3.57
C LEU A 61 -4.63 -5.23 2.16
N LEU A 62 -4.66 -6.18 1.22
CA LEU A 62 -4.27 -5.95 -0.17
C LEU A 62 -5.18 -4.92 -0.87
N PHE A 63 -6.47 -4.89 -0.54
CA PHE A 63 -7.38 -3.86 -1.02
C PHE A 63 -6.90 -2.45 -0.66
N PHE A 64 -6.46 -2.21 0.57
CA PHE A 64 -5.99 -0.90 1.00
C PHE A 64 -4.56 -0.59 0.56
N ILE A 65 -3.66 -1.58 0.47
CA ILE A 65 -2.27 -1.36 0.03
C ILE A 65 -2.20 -1.07 -1.47
N THR A 66 -2.78 -1.94 -2.29
CA THR A 66 -2.58 -1.95 -3.75
C THR A 66 -3.86 -1.92 -4.57
N GLY A 67 -5.01 -2.20 -3.96
CA GLY A 67 -6.29 -2.37 -4.66
C GLY A 67 -6.88 -1.06 -5.18
N VAL A 68 -8.15 -0.78 -4.86
CA VAL A 68 -8.88 0.37 -5.39
C VAL A 68 -8.18 1.71 -5.14
N PRO A 69 -7.64 2.02 -3.95
CA PRO A 69 -6.90 3.27 -3.72
C PRO A 69 -5.70 3.42 -4.67
N GLY A 70 -4.94 2.35 -4.86
CA GLY A 70 -3.82 2.32 -5.80
C GLY A 70 -4.28 2.51 -7.25
N GLY A 71 -5.33 1.80 -7.66
CA GLY A 71 -5.92 1.92 -9.00
C GLY A 71 -6.34 3.36 -9.32
N ILE A 72 -7.03 4.04 -8.41
CA ILE A 72 -7.43 5.43 -8.60
C ILE A 72 -6.21 6.36 -8.72
N THR A 73 -5.15 6.11 -7.92
CA THR A 73 -3.89 6.85 -8.01
C THR A 73 -3.25 6.72 -9.40
N TYR A 74 -3.22 5.48 -9.96
CA TYR A 74 -2.70 5.26 -11.30
C TYR A 74 -3.56 5.90 -12.39
N VAL A 75 -4.88 5.78 -12.31
CA VAL A 75 -5.79 6.45 -13.26
C VAL A 75 -5.59 7.97 -13.23
N SER A 76 -5.50 8.56 -12.05
CA SER A 76 -5.24 10.01 -11.93
C SER A 76 -3.89 10.42 -12.52
N LEU A 77 -2.86 9.55 -12.40
CA LEU A 77 -1.55 9.77 -13.01
C LEU A 77 -1.62 9.71 -14.54
N VAL A 78 -2.34 8.75 -15.11
CA VAL A 78 -2.58 8.66 -16.56
C VAL A 78 -3.31 9.91 -17.05
N CYS A 79 -4.42 10.28 -16.40
CA CYS A 79 -5.16 11.50 -16.76
C CYS A 79 -4.29 12.75 -16.72
N ARG A 80 -3.33 12.85 -15.79
CA ARG A 80 -2.38 13.94 -15.77
C ARG A 80 -1.38 13.87 -16.94
N LYS A 81 -0.86 12.69 -17.26
CA LYS A 81 0.09 12.51 -18.38
C LYS A 81 -0.55 12.85 -19.73
N GLU A 82 -1.80 12.49 -19.90
CA GLU A 82 -2.61 12.79 -21.09
C GLU A 82 -3.16 14.23 -21.11
N GLY A 83 -2.88 15.04 -20.07
CA GLY A 83 -3.30 16.45 -20.03
C GLY A 83 -4.75 16.69 -19.61
N TYR A 84 -5.51 15.67 -19.22
CA TYR A 84 -6.92 15.80 -18.79
C TYR A 84 -7.05 16.52 -17.44
N ILE A 85 -6.08 16.39 -16.56
CA ILE A 85 -6.08 17.05 -15.24
C ILE A 85 -4.72 17.69 -14.96
N SER A 86 -4.73 18.75 -14.12
CA SER A 86 -3.49 19.41 -13.70
C SER A 86 -2.72 18.55 -12.69
N SER A 87 -1.41 18.84 -12.55
CA SER A 87 -0.56 18.22 -11.54
C SER A 87 -1.10 18.46 -10.12
N LEU A 88 -1.61 19.66 -9.86
CA LEU A 88 -2.19 20.01 -8.57
C LEU A 88 -3.48 19.20 -8.29
N THR A 89 -4.34 19.04 -9.29
CA THR A 89 -5.57 18.22 -9.18
C THR A 89 -5.23 16.77 -8.89
N GLN A 90 -4.26 16.19 -9.60
CA GLN A 90 -3.80 14.82 -9.37
C GLN A 90 -3.26 14.62 -7.95
N LYS A 91 -2.41 15.54 -7.48
CA LYS A 91 -1.85 15.48 -6.11
C LYS A 91 -2.93 15.67 -5.04
N ASN A 92 -3.93 16.51 -5.29
CA ASN A 92 -5.08 16.69 -4.40
C ASN A 92 -5.92 15.42 -4.31
N CYS A 93 -6.19 14.76 -5.42
CA CYS A 93 -6.90 13.48 -5.46
C CYS A 93 -6.16 12.41 -4.63
N ASN A 94 -4.87 12.24 -4.88
CA ASN A 94 -4.04 11.28 -4.13
C ASN A 94 -4.02 11.56 -2.64
N LYS A 95 -3.91 12.84 -2.24
CA LYS A 95 -3.96 13.25 -0.83
C LYS A 95 -5.24 12.77 -0.16
N TRP A 96 -6.38 13.00 -0.77
CA TRP A 96 -7.67 12.62 -0.18
C TRP A 96 -7.85 11.10 -0.12
N ILE A 97 -7.44 10.37 -1.15
CA ILE A 97 -7.51 8.91 -1.17
C ILE A 97 -6.64 8.32 -0.05
N ASP A 98 -5.42 8.81 0.12
CA ASP A 98 -4.52 8.29 1.15
C ASP A 98 -4.98 8.69 2.56
N LEU A 99 -5.47 9.90 2.77
CA LEU A 99 -5.91 10.36 4.09
C LEU A 99 -7.24 9.73 4.55
N VAL A 100 -8.19 9.51 3.63
CA VAL A 100 -9.55 9.11 3.99
C VAL A 100 -9.78 7.61 3.81
N VAL A 101 -9.05 6.97 2.90
CA VAL A 101 -9.26 5.56 2.57
C VAL A 101 -8.07 4.71 2.96
N ARG A 102 -6.89 4.96 2.36
CA ARG A 102 -5.74 4.07 2.51
C ARG A 102 -5.20 4.03 3.93
N ALA A 103 -4.82 5.16 4.51
CA ALA A 103 -4.21 5.20 5.82
C ALA A 103 -5.17 4.74 6.94
N PRO A 104 -6.42 5.23 7.04
CA PRO A 104 -7.35 4.69 8.03
C PRO A 104 -7.66 3.22 7.83
N GLY A 105 -7.81 2.77 6.58
CA GLY A 105 -8.05 1.36 6.26
C GLY A 105 -6.91 0.47 6.72
N LEU A 106 -5.66 0.85 6.48
CA LEU A 106 -4.49 0.08 6.92
C LEU A 106 -4.36 0.03 8.45
N VAL A 107 -4.67 1.12 9.15
CA VAL A 107 -4.69 1.16 10.62
C VAL A 107 -5.78 0.24 11.18
N LEU A 108 -6.98 0.28 10.60
CA LEU A 108 -8.09 -0.60 11.01
C LEU A 108 -7.74 -2.08 10.76
N VAL A 109 -7.21 -2.40 9.58
CA VAL A 109 -6.78 -3.77 9.26
C VAL A 109 -5.68 -4.25 10.20
N ALA A 110 -4.72 -3.40 10.52
CA ALA A 110 -3.66 -3.70 11.49
C ALA A 110 -4.26 -4.06 12.87
N GLY A 111 -5.23 -3.30 13.33
CA GLY A 111 -5.97 -3.60 14.57
C GLY A 111 -6.68 -4.96 14.52
N VAL A 112 -7.36 -5.26 13.41
CA VAL A 112 -8.05 -6.56 13.22
C VAL A 112 -7.05 -7.71 13.12
N MET A 113 -5.89 -7.53 12.49
CA MET A 113 -4.83 -8.54 12.44
C MET A 113 -4.34 -8.92 13.84
N ILE A 114 -4.07 -7.92 14.68
CA ILE A 114 -3.66 -8.15 16.07
C ILE A 114 -4.79 -8.84 16.86
N TRP A 115 -6.00 -8.31 16.71
CA TRP A 115 -7.18 -8.89 17.39
C TRP A 115 -7.36 -10.37 17.04
N ASN A 116 -7.33 -10.73 15.76
CA ASN A 116 -7.45 -12.11 15.31
C ASN A 116 -6.33 -12.97 15.89
N ALA A 117 -5.08 -12.54 15.79
CA ALA A 117 -3.94 -13.32 16.28
C ALA A 117 -3.98 -13.54 17.80
N THR A 118 -4.57 -12.63 18.58
CA THR A 118 -4.62 -12.73 20.03
C THR A 118 -5.86 -13.51 20.53
N ASN A 119 -6.95 -13.53 19.76
CA ASN A 119 -8.21 -14.15 20.18
C ASN A 119 -8.49 -15.50 19.50
N ASP A 120 -7.89 -15.77 18.34
CA ASP A 120 -8.17 -16.97 17.53
C ASP A 120 -7.59 -18.26 18.10
N SER A 121 -6.68 -18.16 19.08
CA SER A 121 -6.12 -19.31 19.79
C SER A 121 -7.18 -20.15 20.55
N LYS A 122 -8.42 -19.67 20.64
CA LYS A 122 -9.50 -20.33 21.42
C LYS A 122 -10.58 -21.03 20.58
N HIS A 123 -10.79 -20.67 19.31
CA HIS A 123 -11.99 -21.12 18.59
C HIS A 123 -11.81 -21.60 17.14
N ASP A 124 -10.79 -21.23 16.40
CA ASP A 124 -10.60 -21.71 15.01
C ASP A 124 -9.15 -22.12 14.73
N LYS A 125 -8.95 -23.42 14.49
CA LYS A 125 -7.64 -24.02 14.15
C LYS A 125 -7.13 -23.62 12.74
N ARG A 126 -7.77 -22.67 12.06
CA ARG A 126 -7.52 -22.36 10.64
C ARG A 126 -6.56 -21.19 10.40
N ILE A 127 -6.22 -20.41 11.41
CA ILE A 127 -5.25 -19.32 11.27
C ILE A 127 -4.03 -19.64 12.13
N HIS A 128 -2.95 -20.08 11.50
CA HIS A 128 -1.70 -20.42 12.18
C HIS A 128 -0.65 -19.34 11.99
N VAL A 129 -0.97 -18.09 12.34
CA VAL A 129 0.00 -17.01 12.33
C VAL A 129 0.49 -16.74 13.75
N PRO A 130 1.78 -16.86 14.05
CA PRO A 130 2.31 -16.48 15.35
C PRO A 130 1.99 -15.01 15.68
N VAL A 131 1.58 -14.74 16.93
CA VAL A 131 1.19 -13.39 17.38
C VAL A 131 2.29 -12.36 17.09
N SER A 132 3.56 -12.72 17.29
CA SER A 132 4.69 -11.83 17.01
C SER A 132 4.78 -11.44 15.52
N ILE A 133 4.52 -12.38 14.62
CA ILE A 133 4.48 -12.14 13.17
C ILE A 133 3.29 -11.23 12.82
N ALA A 134 2.11 -11.52 13.38
CA ALA A 134 0.91 -10.72 13.14
C ALA A 134 1.10 -9.27 13.62
N VAL A 135 1.67 -9.07 14.81
CA VAL A 135 2.00 -7.74 15.34
C VAL A 135 3.03 -7.03 14.46
N GLY A 136 4.09 -7.72 14.04
CA GLY A 136 5.09 -7.16 13.13
C GLY A 136 4.47 -6.70 11.81
N CYS A 137 3.66 -7.53 11.18
CA CYS A 137 2.96 -7.19 9.94
C CYS A 137 1.94 -6.05 10.13
N ALA A 138 1.22 -6.03 11.23
CA ALA A 138 0.27 -4.97 11.56
C ALA A 138 0.98 -3.61 11.74
N VAL A 139 2.11 -3.59 12.46
CA VAL A 139 2.92 -2.38 12.62
C VAL A 139 3.46 -1.89 11.28
N LEU A 140 3.97 -2.80 10.43
CA LEU A 140 4.44 -2.43 9.10
C LEU A 140 3.30 -1.85 8.24
N ALA A 141 2.12 -2.49 8.24
CA ALA A 141 0.97 -2.02 7.47
C ALA A 141 0.50 -0.63 7.92
N ALA A 142 0.34 -0.42 9.23
CA ALA A 142 -0.05 0.88 9.79
C ALA A 142 1.00 1.96 9.50
N SER A 143 2.28 1.66 9.70
CA SER A 143 3.39 2.57 9.43
C SER A 143 3.44 2.97 7.96
N ASN A 144 3.22 2.02 7.05
CA ASN A 144 3.13 2.30 5.62
C ASN A 144 2.01 3.29 5.30
N GLY A 145 0.81 3.07 5.84
CA GLY A 145 -0.33 3.98 5.64
C GLY A 145 -0.02 5.40 6.12
N ILE A 146 0.51 5.53 7.33
CA ILE A 146 0.84 6.82 7.93
C ILE A 146 1.96 7.53 7.14
N TYR A 147 3.01 6.80 6.77
CA TYR A 147 4.13 7.34 6.00
C TYR A 147 3.68 7.91 4.66
N TYR A 148 2.90 7.14 3.88
CA TYR A 148 2.44 7.62 2.57
C TYR A 148 1.41 8.75 2.70
N ALA A 149 0.52 8.73 3.69
CA ALA A 149 -0.36 9.85 3.97
C ALA A 149 0.42 11.16 4.22
N HIS A 150 1.49 11.09 5.01
CA HIS A 150 2.37 12.23 5.24
C HIS A 150 3.06 12.70 3.94
N GLN A 151 3.57 11.78 3.13
CA GLN A 151 4.24 12.10 1.87
C GLN A 151 3.31 12.78 0.86
N VAL A 152 2.08 12.29 0.71
CA VAL A 152 1.13 12.90 -0.26
C VAL A 152 0.67 14.28 0.19
N VAL A 153 0.49 14.51 1.50
CA VAL A 153 0.18 15.84 2.04
C VAL A 153 1.30 16.82 1.75
N ARG A 154 2.54 16.42 2.03
CA ARG A 154 3.75 17.23 1.78
C ARG A 154 3.93 17.54 0.29
N ASN A 155 3.73 16.56 -0.57
CA ASN A 155 3.83 16.72 -2.01
C ASN A 155 2.73 17.64 -2.58
N TYR A 156 1.54 17.59 -2.01
CA TYR A 156 0.46 18.51 -2.37
C TYR A 156 0.76 19.93 -1.92
N ALA A 157 1.24 20.14 -0.69
CA ALA A 157 1.58 21.45 -0.15
C ALA A 157 2.63 22.15 -1.02
N ARG A 158 3.72 21.46 -1.35
CA ARG A 158 4.77 21.98 -2.24
C ARG A 158 4.23 22.38 -3.62
N ALA A 159 3.42 21.52 -4.24
CA ALA A 159 2.86 21.84 -5.55
C ALA A 159 1.89 23.02 -5.53
N ARG A 160 1.24 23.26 -4.40
CA ARG A 160 0.39 24.44 -4.21
C ARG A 160 1.21 25.72 -4.08
N GLU A 161 2.32 25.68 -3.34
CA GLU A 161 3.26 26.78 -3.21
C GLU A 161 3.84 27.17 -4.57
N ASP A 162 4.38 26.18 -5.33
CA ASP A 162 4.92 26.38 -6.68
C ASP A 162 3.89 27.05 -7.62
N ALA A 163 2.63 26.60 -7.58
CA ALA A 163 1.56 27.17 -8.41
C ALA A 163 1.22 28.62 -8.03
N THR A 164 1.38 29.00 -6.77
CA THR A 164 1.11 30.36 -6.29
C THR A 164 2.24 31.32 -6.68
N ASP A 165 3.48 30.85 -6.70
CA ASP A 165 4.65 31.67 -7.04
C ASP A 165 4.72 31.98 -8.55
N ILE A 166 4.25 31.08 -9.42
CA ILE A 166 4.15 31.30 -10.86
C ILE A 166 3.08 32.36 -11.21
N SER A 167 2.11 32.58 -10.33
CA SER A 167 0.99 33.51 -10.54
C SER A 167 1.30 34.95 -10.12
N LYS A 168 2.47 35.20 -9.53
CA LYS A 168 2.99 36.55 -9.14
C LYS A 168 3.94 37.06 -10.17
#